data_4d7c3aafb700318ea76037cc59562a84
#
_entry.id   4d7c3aafb700318ea76037cc59562a84
#
_cell.length_a   1.000
_cell.length_b   1.000
_cell.length_c   1.000
_cell.angle_alpha   90.00
_cell.angle_beta   90.00
_cell.angle_gamma   90.00
#
_symmetry.space_group_name_H-M   'P 1'
#
loop_
_entity.id
_entity.type
_entity.pdbx_description
1 polymer ?
#
loop_
_entity_poly.entity_id
_entity_poly.type
_entity_poly.pdbx_seq_one_letter_code
_entity_poly.pdbx_strand_id
1 'polypeptide(L)'
;LSIAFTNVPYQVSGPVHIDNDGAHFDNVSVTDKFGSTGNVNGAITFGNFVTPGLDLKASVKDLECLDTTLSPYFYGHLFASGNVRISGPFSGIVLDIDAVTEKTGNLHIPIPNTSVAGATDLLRFREEEKVVWVDPYEEMMSKLKKQTEESGDFSLNLRVGATPGVTAFVEIDRESGNMLSANGNGQIE
;
A
#
# COMPACT_ATOMS: atom_id res chain seq x y z
N LEU A 1 5.15 14.92 -4.74
CA LEU A 1 4.29 13.98 -4.03
C LEU A 1 5.09 12.70 -3.73
N SER A 2 4.99 12.19 -2.53
CA SER A 2 5.56 10.87 -2.20
C SER A 2 4.46 9.96 -1.67
N ILE A 3 4.41 8.73 -2.17
CA ILE A 3 3.49 7.71 -1.68
C ILE A 3 4.26 6.92 -0.62
N ALA A 4 3.89 7.10 0.65
CA ALA A 4 4.61 6.50 1.78
C ALA A 4 4.67 4.97 1.73
N PHE A 5 3.60 4.33 1.22
CA PHE A 5 3.49 2.87 1.14
C PHE A 5 4.48 2.22 0.16
N THR A 6 4.78 2.89 -0.94
CA THR A 6 5.71 2.42 -1.98
C THR A 6 7.08 3.07 -1.89
N ASN A 7 7.21 4.12 -1.07
CA ASN A 7 8.40 4.95 -0.89
C ASN A 7 8.93 5.60 -2.19
N VAL A 8 8.05 5.82 -3.16
CA VAL A 8 8.42 6.43 -4.45
C VAL A 8 8.00 7.90 -4.48
N PRO A 9 8.94 8.83 -4.73
CA PRO A 9 8.64 10.22 -4.96
C PRO A 9 8.26 10.48 -6.44
N TYR A 10 7.16 11.21 -6.65
CA TYR A 10 6.75 11.64 -7.98
C TYR A 10 6.69 13.15 -8.08
N GLN A 11 7.12 13.68 -9.23
CA GLN A 11 6.77 15.03 -9.68
C GLN A 11 5.38 14.98 -10.28
N VAL A 12 4.53 15.92 -9.86
CA VAL A 12 3.15 16.06 -10.35
C VAL A 12 3.02 17.39 -11.04
N SER A 13 2.52 17.40 -12.27
CA SER A 13 2.30 18.62 -13.05
C SER A 13 1.06 18.48 -13.92
N GLY A 14 0.27 19.56 -14.02
CA GLY A 14 -0.93 19.58 -14.82
C GLY A 14 -2.03 20.43 -14.20
N PRO A 15 -3.14 20.61 -14.90
CA PRO A 15 -4.28 21.38 -14.42
C PRO A 15 -5.02 20.60 -13.31
N VAL A 16 -5.27 21.30 -12.22
CA VAL A 16 -6.18 20.84 -11.16
C VAL A 16 -7.22 21.93 -10.97
N HIS A 17 -8.48 21.57 -11.19
CA HIS A 17 -9.60 22.45 -10.93
C HIS A 17 -10.19 22.14 -9.55
N ILE A 18 -10.33 23.17 -8.72
CA ILE A 18 -10.89 23.05 -7.39
C ILE A 18 -12.15 23.90 -7.31
N ASP A 19 -13.25 23.29 -6.88
CA ASP A 19 -14.53 23.91 -6.67
C ASP A 19 -15.17 23.45 -5.34
N ASN A 20 -16.47 23.76 -5.15
CA ASN A 20 -17.17 23.36 -3.92
C ASN A 20 -17.39 21.86 -3.80
N ASP A 21 -17.37 21.12 -4.90
CA ASP A 21 -17.62 19.69 -4.95
C ASP A 21 -16.33 18.88 -4.74
N GLY A 22 -15.17 19.45 -5.10
CA GLY A 22 -13.92 18.74 -4.95
C GLY A 22 -12.73 19.32 -5.72
N ALA A 23 -11.72 18.47 -5.88
CA ALA A 23 -10.55 18.72 -6.72
C ALA A 23 -10.60 17.74 -7.90
N HIS A 24 -10.64 18.30 -9.11
CA HIS A 24 -10.73 17.57 -10.37
C HIS A 24 -9.38 17.58 -11.08
N PHE A 25 -8.94 16.39 -11.44
CA PHE A 25 -7.67 16.14 -12.14
C PHE A 25 -7.97 15.80 -13.59
N ASP A 26 -7.46 16.59 -14.50
CA ASP A 26 -7.64 16.39 -15.94
C ASP A 26 -6.25 16.22 -16.59
N ASN A 27 -5.94 14.98 -16.93
CA ASN A 27 -4.68 14.59 -17.56
C ASN A 27 -3.44 15.14 -16.82
N VAL A 28 -3.46 15.02 -15.49
CA VAL A 28 -2.33 15.43 -14.64
C VAL A 28 -1.19 14.44 -14.82
N SER A 29 -0.02 14.94 -15.19
CA SER A 29 1.17 14.12 -15.37
C SER A 29 1.85 13.82 -14.05
N VAL A 30 2.23 12.57 -13.86
CA VAL A 30 3.13 12.12 -12.80
C VAL A 30 4.42 11.62 -13.43
N THR A 31 5.57 12.02 -12.88
CA THR A 31 6.89 11.66 -13.40
C THR A 31 7.76 11.16 -12.26
N ASP A 32 8.43 10.03 -12.45
CA ASP A 32 9.38 9.49 -11.48
C ASP A 32 10.76 10.14 -11.58
N LYS A 33 11.68 9.72 -10.71
CA LYS A 33 13.07 10.22 -10.69
C LYS A 33 13.89 9.83 -11.94
N PHE A 34 13.40 8.88 -12.74
CA PHE A 34 14.05 8.41 -13.96
C PHE A 34 13.47 9.06 -15.22
N GLY A 35 12.41 9.87 -15.10
CA GLY A 35 11.76 10.55 -16.20
C GLY A 35 10.64 9.75 -16.86
N SER A 36 10.28 8.58 -16.33
CA SER A 36 9.10 7.84 -16.78
C SER A 36 7.83 8.54 -16.34
N THR A 37 6.78 8.45 -17.13
CA THR A 37 5.58 9.26 -16.94
C THR A 37 4.31 8.43 -16.89
N GLY A 38 3.33 8.95 -16.15
CA GLY A 38 1.96 8.50 -16.15
C GLY A 38 1.00 9.67 -16.17
N ASN A 39 -0.27 9.38 -16.44
CA ASN A 39 -1.34 10.37 -16.44
C ASN A 39 -2.40 9.99 -15.41
N VAL A 40 -2.88 10.97 -14.68
CA VAL A 40 -3.92 10.83 -13.67
C VAL A 40 -5.13 11.65 -14.05
N ASN A 41 -6.30 11.03 -14.00
CA ASN A 41 -7.60 11.64 -14.25
C ASN A 41 -8.57 11.26 -13.13
N GLY A 42 -9.55 12.12 -12.86
CA GLY A 42 -10.60 11.84 -11.88
C GLY A 42 -10.81 12.97 -10.90
N ALA A 43 -11.34 12.63 -9.71
CA ALA A 43 -11.66 13.64 -8.71
C ALA A 43 -11.48 13.12 -7.28
N ILE A 44 -11.18 14.06 -6.40
CA ILE A 44 -11.33 13.92 -4.95
C ILE A 44 -12.54 14.76 -4.56
N THR A 45 -13.60 14.13 -4.06
CA THR A 45 -14.85 14.79 -3.69
C THR A 45 -14.86 15.14 -2.21
N PHE A 46 -15.31 16.34 -1.90
CA PHE A 46 -15.40 16.80 -0.50
C PHE A 46 -16.73 16.41 0.16
N GLY A 47 -17.73 15.97 -0.64
CA GLY A 47 -19.00 15.39 -0.16
C GLY A 47 -19.72 16.24 0.86
N ASN A 48 -19.79 17.56 0.69
CA ASN A 48 -20.26 18.50 1.70
C ASN A 48 -19.61 18.27 3.09
N PHE A 49 -18.38 17.72 3.13
CA PHE A 49 -17.61 17.30 4.29
C PHE A 49 -18.24 16.14 5.11
N VAL A 50 -19.30 15.51 4.59
CA VAL A 50 -19.97 14.39 5.28
C VAL A 50 -19.42 13.05 4.82
N THR A 51 -19.22 12.87 3.52
CA THR A 51 -18.68 11.63 2.92
C THR A 51 -17.62 11.97 1.85
N PRO A 52 -16.46 12.49 2.25
CA PRO A 52 -15.39 12.73 1.28
C PRO A 52 -14.90 11.42 0.69
N GLY A 53 -14.58 11.44 -0.59
CA GLY A 53 -14.14 10.25 -1.30
C GLY A 53 -13.26 10.60 -2.49
N LEU A 54 -12.86 9.58 -3.22
CA LEU A 54 -12.04 9.76 -4.40
C LEU A 54 -12.42 8.73 -5.49
N ASP A 55 -12.24 9.11 -6.75
CA ASP A 55 -12.24 8.25 -7.92
C ASP A 55 -11.14 8.77 -8.87
N LEU A 56 -9.99 8.16 -8.75
CA LEU A 56 -8.80 8.51 -9.54
C LEU A 56 -8.42 7.32 -10.41
N LYS A 57 -8.08 7.60 -11.65
CA LYS A 57 -7.56 6.64 -12.62
C LYS A 57 -6.20 7.12 -13.10
N ALA A 58 -5.21 6.26 -12.96
CA ALA A 58 -3.87 6.50 -13.48
C ALA A 58 -3.54 5.47 -14.56
N SER A 59 -2.91 5.94 -15.64
CA SER A 59 -2.29 5.09 -16.64
C SER A 59 -0.80 5.42 -16.65
N VAL A 60 0.03 4.40 -16.41
CA VAL A 60 1.46 4.57 -16.23
C VAL A 60 2.25 3.73 -17.24
N LYS A 61 3.41 4.23 -17.64
CA LYS A 61 4.31 3.52 -18.53
C LYS A 61 5.71 3.55 -17.98
N ASP A 62 6.25 2.35 -17.72
CA ASP A 62 7.63 2.15 -17.27
C ASP A 62 7.98 2.95 -16.01
N LEU A 63 6.96 3.20 -15.17
CA LEU A 63 7.07 4.02 -13.98
C LEU A 63 7.63 3.21 -12.82
N GLU A 64 8.55 3.81 -12.05
CA GLU A 64 8.94 3.23 -10.77
C GLU A 64 7.72 3.19 -9.84
N CYS A 65 7.33 2.00 -9.41
CA CYS A 65 6.11 1.82 -8.61
C CYS A 65 6.39 1.32 -7.19
N LEU A 66 7.61 0.82 -6.93
CA LEU A 66 8.04 0.33 -5.63
C LEU A 66 9.53 0.61 -5.44
N ASP A 67 9.88 1.23 -4.32
CA ASP A 67 11.27 1.46 -3.88
C ASP A 67 11.32 1.43 -2.35
N THR A 68 11.00 0.27 -1.76
CA THR A 68 11.01 0.10 -0.31
C THR A 68 11.84 -1.11 0.07
N THR A 69 12.59 -0.99 1.16
CA THR A 69 13.48 -2.02 1.67
C THR A 69 12.87 -2.83 2.81
N LEU A 70 11.78 -2.36 3.40
CA LEU A 70 11.16 -3.00 4.55
C LEU A 70 9.66 -2.69 4.60
N SER A 71 8.86 -3.72 4.43
CA SER A 71 7.41 -3.67 4.64
C SER A 71 6.92 -5.03 5.15
N PRO A 72 5.87 -5.09 5.96
CA PRO A 72 5.26 -6.35 6.39
C PRO A 72 4.47 -7.04 5.27
N TYR A 73 4.10 -6.32 4.20
CA TYR A 73 3.25 -6.83 3.13
C TYR A 73 4.04 -7.20 1.88
N PHE A 74 4.87 -6.28 1.41
CA PHE A 74 5.77 -6.47 0.26
C PHE A 74 6.84 -5.38 0.25
N TYR A 75 7.99 -5.67 -0.33
CA TYR A 75 9.07 -4.71 -0.49
C TYR A 75 9.94 -5.09 -1.70
N GLY A 76 10.79 -4.19 -2.14
CA GLY A 76 11.67 -4.37 -3.28
C GLY A 76 11.77 -3.13 -4.14
N HIS A 77 12.16 -3.34 -5.40
CA HIS A 77 12.30 -2.29 -6.39
C HIS A 77 11.70 -2.74 -7.71
N LEU A 78 10.66 -2.04 -8.18
CA LEU A 78 9.91 -2.41 -9.38
C LEU A 78 9.56 -1.21 -10.24
N PHE A 79 9.56 -1.47 -11.55
CA PHE A 79 8.97 -0.64 -12.58
C PHE A 79 7.79 -1.37 -13.20
N ALA A 80 6.73 -0.64 -13.52
CA ALA A 80 5.54 -1.22 -14.12
C ALA A 80 4.89 -0.28 -15.15
N SER A 81 4.19 -0.91 -16.08
CA SER A 81 3.24 -0.26 -16.98
C SER A 81 1.85 -0.83 -16.75
N GLY A 82 0.83 0.02 -16.73
CA GLY A 82 -0.54 -0.45 -16.50
C GLY A 82 -1.49 0.63 -16.07
N ASN A 83 -2.59 0.17 -15.49
CA ASN A 83 -3.66 1.02 -15.01
C ASN A 83 -3.87 0.83 -13.51
N VAL A 84 -4.09 1.94 -12.83
CA VAL A 84 -4.40 1.98 -11.41
C VAL A 84 -5.69 2.76 -11.22
N ARG A 85 -6.64 2.22 -10.49
CA ARG A 85 -7.83 2.93 -10.05
C ARG A 85 -7.87 2.96 -8.54
N ILE A 86 -8.11 4.14 -8.00
CA ILE A 86 -8.30 4.36 -6.57
C ILE A 86 -9.68 4.95 -6.40
N SER A 87 -10.58 4.28 -5.70
CA SER A 87 -11.98 4.71 -5.58
C SER A 87 -12.57 4.41 -4.22
N GLY A 88 -13.62 5.13 -3.88
CA GLY A 88 -14.39 4.94 -2.66
C GLY A 88 -14.31 6.12 -1.69
N PRO A 89 -15.09 6.06 -0.60
CA PRO A 89 -14.98 7.02 0.49
C PRO A 89 -13.66 6.85 1.25
N PHE A 90 -13.17 7.89 1.92
CA PHE A 90 -11.93 7.78 2.71
C PHE A 90 -12.02 6.75 3.86
N SER A 91 -13.23 6.35 4.24
CA SER A 91 -13.48 5.26 5.19
C SER A 91 -13.43 3.86 4.58
N GLY A 92 -13.34 3.74 3.24
CA GLY A 92 -13.34 2.45 2.55
C GLY A 92 -12.76 2.57 1.15
N ILE A 93 -11.43 2.70 1.07
CA ILE A 93 -10.72 2.88 -0.21
C ILE A 93 -10.53 1.53 -0.89
N VAL A 94 -10.88 1.47 -2.17
CA VAL A 94 -10.59 0.35 -3.07
C VAL A 94 -9.48 0.75 -4.03
N LEU A 95 -8.43 -0.05 -4.07
CA LEU A 95 -7.30 0.09 -4.98
C LEU A 95 -7.29 -1.08 -5.96
N ASP A 96 -7.57 -0.80 -7.23
CA ASP A 96 -7.51 -1.76 -8.33
C ASP A 96 -6.25 -1.51 -9.15
N ILE A 97 -5.40 -2.52 -9.29
CA ILE A 97 -4.16 -2.44 -10.06
C ILE A 97 -4.15 -3.55 -11.10
N ASP A 98 -3.97 -3.17 -12.35
CA ASP A 98 -3.72 -4.09 -13.48
C ASP A 98 -2.47 -3.61 -14.21
N ALA A 99 -1.37 -4.30 -14.00
CA ALA A 99 -0.07 -3.85 -14.47
C ALA A 99 0.82 -5.01 -14.93
N VAL A 100 1.82 -4.66 -15.73
CA VAL A 100 2.90 -5.57 -16.14
C VAL A 100 4.22 -4.98 -15.67
N THR A 101 5.07 -5.80 -15.09
CA THR A 101 6.40 -5.35 -14.67
C THR A 101 7.25 -5.03 -15.89
N GLU A 102 8.05 -3.99 -15.75
CA GLU A 102 9.00 -3.56 -16.76
C GLU A 102 10.42 -3.63 -16.19
N LYS A 103 11.43 -3.66 -17.04
CA LYS A 103 12.83 -3.65 -16.63
C LYS A 103 13.20 -4.79 -15.65
N THR A 104 14.40 -4.69 -15.10
CA THR A 104 14.91 -5.59 -14.06
C THR A 104 14.44 -5.08 -12.69
N GLY A 105 13.94 -5.99 -11.86
CA GLY A 105 13.48 -5.64 -10.53
C GLY A 105 13.36 -6.84 -9.61
N ASN A 106 13.02 -6.57 -8.36
CA ASN A 106 12.74 -7.60 -7.38
C ASN A 106 11.48 -7.25 -6.56
N LEU A 107 10.76 -8.28 -6.19
CA LEU A 107 9.59 -8.17 -5.33
C LEU A 107 9.70 -9.24 -4.23
N HIS A 108 9.67 -8.82 -3.00
CA HIS A 108 9.62 -9.69 -1.84
C HIS A 108 8.22 -9.67 -1.25
N ILE A 109 7.65 -10.84 -1.04
CA ILE A 109 6.32 -11.04 -0.46
C ILE A 109 6.51 -11.90 0.81
N PRO A 110 6.57 -11.28 2.00
CA PRO A 110 6.62 -12.02 3.24
C PRO A 110 5.26 -12.67 3.51
N ILE A 111 5.27 -13.99 3.75
CA ILE A 111 4.08 -14.69 4.24
C ILE A 111 4.06 -14.51 5.75
N PRO A 112 3.04 -13.85 6.33
CA PRO A 112 2.95 -13.75 7.77
C PRO A 112 2.79 -15.15 8.36
N ASN A 113 3.76 -15.58 9.18
CA ASN A 113 3.67 -16.83 9.92
C ASN A 113 2.57 -16.72 10.99
N THR A 114 1.33 -16.93 10.60
CA THR A 114 0.18 -17.03 11.53
C THR A 114 0.12 -18.39 12.26
N SER A 115 1.12 -19.24 12.11
CA SER A 115 1.11 -20.61 12.63
C SER A 115 2.05 -20.86 13.81
N VAL A 116 2.27 -19.89 14.70
CA VAL A 116 2.83 -20.17 16.03
C VAL A 116 1.85 -19.82 17.15
N ALA A 117 0.57 -20.09 16.93
CA ALA A 117 -0.42 -20.07 17.99
C ALA A 117 -0.61 -21.47 18.60
N GLY A 118 0.45 -22.26 18.73
CA GLY A 118 0.31 -23.64 19.18
C GLY A 118 1.28 -24.12 20.26
N ALA A 119 2.39 -23.43 20.48
CA ALA A 119 3.41 -23.96 21.38
C ALA A 119 3.67 -23.12 22.64
N THR A 120 3.20 -21.87 22.70
CA THR A 120 3.48 -20.98 23.86
C THR A 120 2.32 -20.86 24.84
N ASP A 121 1.17 -21.46 24.57
CA ASP A 121 0.00 -21.40 25.46
C ASP A 121 0.06 -22.49 26.60
N LEU A 122 1.14 -23.26 26.68
CA LEU A 122 1.33 -24.26 27.72
C LEU A 122 2.02 -23.72 28.99
N LEU A 123 2.51 -22.51 29.00
CA LEU A 123 3.12 -21.89 30.18
C LEU A 123 2.45 -20.55 30.49
N ARG A 124 1.24 -20.58 31.04
CA ARG A 124 0.70 -19.43 31.74
C ARG A 124 1.42 -19.25 33.06
N PHE A 125 2.41 -18.38 33.10
CA PHE A 125 2.84 -17.81 34.37
C PHE A 125 1.70 -16.98 34.91
N ARG A 126 1.20 -17.37 36.06
CA ARG A 126 0.22 -16.57 36.81
C ARG A 126 1.00 -15.36 37.34
N GLU A 127 0.99 -14.28 36.61
CA GLU A 127 1.42 -12.98 37.15
C GLU A 127 0.41 -12.58 38.22
N GLU A 128 0.89 -12.34 39.44
CA GLU A 128 0.14 -11.68 40.48
C GLU A 128 -0.30 -10.32 39.93
N GLU A 129 -1.61 -10.06 40.00
CA GLU A 129 -2.20 -8.77 39.62
C GLU A 129 -1.53 -7.65 40.43
N LYS A 130 -0.46 -7.08 39.90
CA LYS A 130 -0.03 -5.77 40.35
C LYS A 130 -1.10 -4.80 39.86
N VAL A 131 -1.83 -4.21 40.81
CA VAL A 131 -2.70 -3.06 40.54
C VAL A 131 -1.80 -1.95 40.01
N VAL A 132 -1.66 -1.90 38.70
CA VAL A 132 -0.98 -0.79 38.03
C VAL A 132 -1.96 0.38 38.03
N TRP A 133 -1.62 1.40 38.76
CA TRP A 133 -2.34 2.65 38.73
C TRP A 133 -2.18 3.25 37.32
N VAL A 134 -3.20 3.11 36.48
CA VAL A 134 -3.20 3.68 35.13
C VAL A 134 -3.63 5.12 35.26
N ASP A 135 -2.78 6.04 34.80
CA ASP A 135 -3.11 7.45 34.74
C ASP A 135 -4.36 7.63 33.86
N PRO A 136 -5.46 8.24 34.39
CA PRO A 136 -6.68 8.48 33.60
C PRO A 136 -6.43 9.24 32.29
N TYR A 137 -5.36 10.03 32.22
CA TYR A 137 -4.96 10.73 31.02
C TYR A 137 -4.37 9.79 29.98
N GLU A 138 -3.53 8.82 30.36
CA GLU A 138 -2.99 7.80 29.45
C GLU A 138 -4.11 6.87 28.93
N GLU A 139 -5.09 6.53 29.77
CA GLU A 139 -6.25 5.74 29.35
C GLU A 139 -7.11 6.51 28.32
N MET A 140 -7.31 7.80 28.53
CA MET A 140 -8.04 8.66 27.58
C MET A 140 -7.27 8.80 26.28
N MET A 141 -5.95 8.99 26.32
CA MET A 141 -5.09 9.08 25.13
C MET A 141 -5.00 7.75 24.38
N SER A 142 -5.02 6.62 25.07
CA SER A 142 -5.04 5.30 24.43
C SER A 142 -6.39 5.02 23.75
N LYS A 143 -7.51 5.48 24.32
CA LYS A 143 -8.83 5.41 23.70
C LYS A 143 -8.92 6.33 22.47
N LEU A 144 -8.36 7.52 22.54
CA LEU A 144 -8.27 8.43 21.39
C LEU A 144 -7.39 7.85 20.28
N LYS A 145 -6.25 7.23 20.61
CA LYS A 145 -5.41 6.51 19.64
C LYS A 145 -6.16 5.34 18.99
N LYS A 146 -6.88 4.54 19.75
CA LYS A 146 -7.70 3.44 19.20
C LYS A 146 -8.83 3.94 18.28
N GLN A 147 -9.42 5.09 18.53
CA GLN A 147 -10.39 5.71 17.63
C GLN A 147 -9.74 6.27 16.35
N THR A 148 -8.46 6.64 16.41
CA THR A 148 -7.72 7.09 15.22
C THR A 148 -7.14 5.91 14.43
N GLU A 149 -7.07 4.72 15.04
CA GLU A 149 -6.65 3.45 14.44
C GLU A 149 -7.84 2.60 13.92
N GLU A 150 -9.06 3.11 13.89
CA GLU A 150 -10.08 2.62 12.97
C GLU A 150 -9.63 3.04 11.55
N SER A 151 -8.62 2.32 11.06
CA SER A 151 -8.23 2.34 9.67
C SER A 151 -9.47 2.00 8.87
N GLY A 152 -9.89 2.94 8.02
CA GLY A 152 -10.99 2.69 7.08
C GLY A 152 -10.72 1.39 6.33
N ASP A 153 -11.77 0.67 5.95
CA ASP A 153 -11.67 -0.54 5.17
C ASP A 153 -10.82 -0.27 3.91
N PHE A 154 -9.72 -0.99 3.78
CA PHE A 154 -8.86 -0.90 2.61
C PHE A 154 -8.96 -2.21 1.84
N SER A 155 -9.35 -2.14 0.58
CA SER A 155 -9.41 -3.28 -0.32
C SER A 155 -8.41 -3.13 -1.45
N LEU A 156 -7.59 -4.15 -1.67
CA LEU A 156 -6.60 -4.19 -2.73
C LEU A 156 -6.91 -5.35 -3.69
N ASN A 157 -7.19 -5.00 -4.94
CA ASN A 157 -7.29 -5.95 -6.05
C ASN A 157 -6.05 -5.77 -6.92
N LEU A 158 -5.17 -6.73 -6.91
CA LEU A 158 -3.88 -6.67 -7.59
C LEU A 158 -3.78 -7.75 -8.65
N ARG A 159 -3.59 -7.33 -9.91
CA ARG A 159 -3.21 -8.19 -11.01
C ARG A 159 -1.90 -7.72 -11.60
N VAL A 160 -0.86 -8.52 -11.46
CA VAL A 160 0.48 -8.18 -11.96
C VAL A 160 1.01 -9.27 -12.88
N GLY A 161 1.24 -8.91 -14.13
CA GLY A 161 2.00 -9.74 -15.06
C GLY A 161 3.51 -9.57 -14.81
N ALA A 162 4.19 -10.66 -14.48
CA ALA A 162 5.64 -10.65 -14.32
C ALA A 162 6.36 -10.88 -15.66
N THR A 163 7.38 -10.08 -15.94
CA THR A 163 8.30 -10.28 -17.07
C THR A 163 9.57 -11.01 -16.61
N PRO A 164 10.34 -11.63 -17.52
CA PRO A 164 11.56 -12.36 -17.15
C PRO A 164 12.65 -11.54 -16.46
N GLY A 165 12.57 -10.22 -16.54
CA GLY A 165 13.49 -9.30 -15.87
C GLY A 165 13.28 -9.14 -14.38
N VAL A 166 12.13 -9.61 -13.85
CA VAL A 166 11.77 -9.46 -12.45
C VAL A 166 11.88 -10.79 -11.73
N THR A 167 12.49 -10.76 -10.55
CA THR A 167 12.54 -11.90 -9.63
C THR A 167 11.57 -11.67 -8.47
N ALA A 168 10.63 -12.59 -8.31
CA ALA A 168 9.74 -12.61 -7.14
C ALA A 168 10.32 -13.55 -6.07
N PHE A 169 10.34 -13.09 -4.84
CA PHE A 169 10.73 -13.85 -3.66
C PHE A 169 9.54 -13.98 -2.74
N VAL A 170 9.16 -15.20 -2.42
CA VAL A 170 8.15 -15.48 -1.38
C VAL A 170 8.89 -15.91 -0.14
N GLU A 171 8.85 -15.10 0.89
CA GLU A 171 9.53 -15.36 2.17
C GLU A 171 8.62 -16.18 3.07
N ILE A 172 8.94 -17.47 3.24
CA ILE A 172 8.17 -18.39 4.07
C ILE A 172 8.51 -18.17 5.54
N ASP A 173 9.78 -17.94 5.82
CA ASP A 173 10.27 -17.67 7.17
C ASP A 173 11.46 -16.72 7.10
N ARG A 174 11.21 -15.51 7.59
CA ARG A 174 12.18 -14.41 7.55
C ARG A 174 13.35 -14.62 8.53
N GLU A 175 13.10 -15.30 9.65
CA GLU A 175 14.11 -15.51 10.68
C GLU A 175 15.12 -16.59 10.25
N SER A 176 14.65 -17.65 9.61
CA SER A 176 15.50 -18.72 9.07
C SER A 176 16.05 -18.41 7.66
N GLY A 177 15.55 -17.37 7.00
CA GLY A 177 15.92 -17.04 5.63
C GLY A 177 15.33 -17.99 4.57
N ASN A 178 14.32 -18.77 4.92
CA ASN A 178 13.66 -19.68 3.98
C ASN A 178 12.78 -18.89 3.02
N MET A 179 13.18 -18.88 1.73
CA MET A 179 12.46 -18.20 0.68
C MET A 179 12.36 -19.04 -0.59
N LEU A 180 11.28 -18.85 -1.33
CA LEU A 180 11.13 -19.34 -2.70
C LEU A 180 11.36 -18.20 -3.67
N SER A 181 12.20 -18.40 -4.66
CA SER A 181 12.38 -17.42 -5.73
C SER A 181 11.81 -17.95 -7.04
N ALA A 182 11.15 -17.07 -7.78
CA ALA A 182 10.67 -17.34 -9.12
C ALA A 182 11.08 -16.22 -10.06
N ASN A 183 11.57 -16.62 -11.23
CA ASN A 183 11.89 -15.72 -12.32
C ASN A 183 11.29 -16.30 -13.60
N GLY A 184 10.55 -15.50 -14.36
CA GLY A 184 9.89 -15.95 -15.57
C GLY A 184 8.66 -15.12 -15.93
N ASN A 185 7.87 -15.64 -16.85
CA ASN A 185 6.57 -15.07 -17.19
C ASN A 185 5.50 -15.70 -16.30
N GLY A 186 4.74 -14.86 -15.61
CA GLY A 186 3.65 -15.31 -14.76
C GLY A 186 2.66 -14.18 -14.48
N GLN A 187 1.53 -14.54 -13.89
CA GLN A 187 0.52 -13.59 -13.43
C GLN A 187 0.21 -13.90 -11.97
N ILE A 188 0.09 -12.86 -11.16
CA ILE A 188 -0.32 -12.92 -9.76
C ILE A 188 -1.65 -12.18 -9.64
N GLU A 189 -2.66 -12.82 -9.07
CA GLU A 189 -3.97 -12.26 -8.77
C GLU A 189 -4.27 -12.33 -7.27
#